data_815d930079c7213038738e875caeafcc
#
_entry.id   815d930079c7213038738e875caeafcc
#
_cell.length_a   1.000
_cell.length_b   1.000
_cell.length_c   1.000
_cell.angle_alpha   90.00
_cell.angle_beta   90.00
_cell.angle_gamma   90.00
#
_symmetry.space_group_name_H-M   'P 1'
#
loop_
_entity.id
_entity.type
_entity.pdbx_description
1 polymer ?
#
loop_
_entity_poly.entity_id
_entity_poly.type
_entity_poly.pdbx_seq_one_letter_code
_entity_poly.pdbx_strand_id
1 'polypeptide(L)'
;QKHLSLGRGGMILSDDKESIDILKKMSYDGRVPDVPWRKQNIDMIGYHYYMTPETAQVGIDKLPDAIQKTPRQWVWKDWPDLRDMEVFK
;
A
#
# COMPACT_ATOMS: atom_id res chain seq x y z
N GLN A 1 15.17 5.20 3.02
CA GLN A 1 14.65 3.85 2.86
C GLN A 1 13.80 3.48 4.07
N LYS A 2 12.75 2.73 3.85
CA LYS A 2 11.83 2.30 4.90
C LYS A 2 12.39 1.11 5.70
N HIS A 3 11.82 0.88 6.89
CA HIS A 3 12.24 -0.20 7.77
C HIS A 3 12.08 -1.58 7.10
N LEU A 4 10.96 -1.79 6.43
CA LEU A 4 10.73 -2.92 5.52
C LEU A 4 10.59 -2.37 4.10
N SER A 5 11.59 -2.62 3.26
CA SER A 5 11.63 -2.10 1.88
C SER A 5 11.50 -3.24 0.87
N LEU A 6 10.45 -3.20 0.07
CA LEU A 6 10.12 -4.18 -0.97
C LEU A 6 10.27 -3.59 -2.39
N GLY A 7 10.87 -2.39 -2.52
CA GLY A 7 10.98 -1.68 -3.78
C GLY A 7 9.76 -0.80 -4.07
N ARG A 8 8.58 -1.29 -3.86
CA ARG A 8 7.30 -0.56 -3.97
C ARG A 8 6.28 -1.14 -3.02
N GLY A 9 5.17 -0.44 -2.88
CA GLY A 9 4.05 -0.87 -2.05
C GLY A 9 3.85 0.06 -0.86
N GLY A 10 2.84 -0.25 -0.11
CA GLY A 10 2.44 0.45 1.10
C GLY A 10 1.45 -0.38 1.88
N MET A 11 0.99 0.14 3.00
CA MET A 11 0.01 -0.53 3.83
C MET A 11 -0.96 0.50 4.40
N ILE A 12 -2.23 0.16 4.37
CA ILE A 12 -3.30 0.90 5.04
C ILE A 12 -3.88 0.00 6.14
N LEU A 13 -3.95 0.51 7.34
CA LEU A 13 -4.56 -0.16 8.48
C LEU A 13 -5.79 0.62 8.93
N SER A 14 -6.88 -0.10 9.22
CA SER A 14 -8.11 0.48 9.71
C SER A 14 -8.92 -0.56 10.48
N ASP A 15 -9.64 -0.13 11.50
CA ASP A 15 -10.64 -0.96 12.20
C ASP A 15 -12.02 -0.88 11.55
N ASP A 16 -12.21 0.01 10.58
CA ASP A 16 -13.44 0.13 9.82
C ASP A 16 -13.48 -0.87 8.67
N LYS A 17 -14.30 -1.91 8.86
CA LYS A 17 -14.44 -2.99 7.87
C LYS A 17 -14.96 -2.49 6.52
N GLU A 18 -15.90 -1.55 6.50
CA GLU A 18 -16.47 -1.01 5.26
C GLU A 18 -15.41 -0.30 4.44
N SER A 19 -14.61 0.55 5.06
CA SER A 19 -13.47 1.22 4.42
C SER A 19 -12.45 0.22 3.86
N ILE A 20 -12.13 -0.84 4.61
CA ILE A 20 -11.21 -1.88 4.15
C ILE A 20 -11.78 -2.63 2.94
N ASP A 21 -13.05 -2.96 2.93
CA ASP A 21 -13.67 -3.65 1.79
C ASP A 21 -13.67 -2.78 0.52
N ILE A 22 -13.93 -1.47 0.66
CA ILE A 22 -13.83 -0.50 -0.43
C ILE A 22 -12.39 -0.40 -0.95
N LEU A 23 -11.41 -0.28 -0.05
CA LEU A 23 -9.99 -0.17 -0.42
C LEU A 23 -9.48 -1.43 -1.11
N LYS A 24 -9.92 -2.61 -0.69
CA LYS A 24 -9.60 -3.88 -1.37
C LYS A 24 -10.13 -3.90 -2.78
N LYS A 25 -11.38 -3.52 -3.01
CA LYS A 25 -11.97 -3.38 -4.35
C LYS A 25 -11.21 -2.36 -5.18
N MET A 26 -10.93 -1.20 -4.60
CA MET A 26 -10.19 -0.12 -5.27
C MET A 26 -8.79 -0.57 -5.71
N SER A 27 -8.10 -1.36 -4.90
CA SER A 27 -6.76 -1.87 -5.23
C SER A 27 -6.76 -3.05 -6.21
N TYR A 28 -7.94 -3.65 -6.47
CA TYR A 28 -8.09 -4.84 -7.30
C TYR A 28 -9.00 -4.59 -8.51
N ASP A 29 -8.75 -3.53 -9.25
CA ASP A 29 -9.47 -3.16 -10.48
C ASP A 29 -10.98 -2.97 -10.28
N GLY A 30 -11.43 -2.62 -9.08
CA GLY A 30 -12.85 -2.52 -8.72
C GLY A 30 -13.53 -3.86 -8.45
N ARG A 31 -12.79 -4.95 -8.44
CA ARG A 31 -13.31 -6.32 -8.24
C ARG A 31 -13.31 -6.73 -6.77
N VAL A 32 -14.22 -7.60 -6.42
CA VAL A 32 -14.21 -8.27 -5.11
C VAL A 32 -13.22 -9.44 -5.16
N PRO A 33 -12.23 -9.52 -4.25
CA PRO A 33 -11.37 -10.68 -4.17
C PRO A 33 -12.15 -11.99 -3.96
N ASP A 34 -11.61 -13.09 -4.45
CA ASP A 34 -12.16 -14.46 -4.29
C ASP A 34 -13.53 -14.71 -4.96
N VAL A 35 -14.00 -13.78 -5.76
CA VAL A 35 -15.20 -13.97 -6.59
C VAL A 35 -14.77 -14.18 -8.04
N PRO A 36 -15.23 -15.28 -8.72
CA PRO A 36 -14.91 -15.51 -10.13
C PRO A 36 -15.32 -14.30 -10.98
N TRP A 37 -14.49 -13.95 -11.97
CA TRP A 37 -14.68 -12.73 -12.74
C TRP A 37 -16.07 -12.65 -13.41
N ARG A 38 -16.63 -13.79 -13.85
CA ARG A 38 -17.98 -13.89 -14.47
C ARG A 38 -19.12 -13.57 -13.49
N LYS A 39 -18.85 -13.60 -12.20
CA LYS A 39 -19.82 -13.29 -11.15
C LYS A 39 -19.57 -11.93 -10.50
N GLN A 40 -18.57 -11.20 -10.97
CA GLN A 40 -18.27 -9.86 -10.48
C GLN A 40 -19.41 -8.89 -10.83
N ASN A 41 -19.74 -8.03 -9.89
CA ASN A 41 -20.52 -6.83 -10.12
C ASN A 41 -19.61 -5.62 -9.88
N ILE A 42 -19.16 -4.99 -10.95
CA ILE A 42 -18.27 -3.85 -10.87
C ILE A 42 -19.11 -2.58 -10.68
N ASP A 43 -19.02 -1.99 -9.51
CA ASP A 43 -19.79 -0.81 -9.09
C ASP A 43 -18.93 0.40 -8.74
N MET A 44 -17.61 0.30 -8.95
CA MET A 44 -16.67 1.39 -8.72
C MET A 44 -15.46 1.29 -9.63
N ILE A 45 -14.81 2.44 -9.86
CA ILE A 45 -13.51 2.48 -10.53
C ILE A 45 -12.45 1.96 -9.56
N GLY A 46 -11.57 1.09 -10.05
CA GLY A 46 -10.45 0.58 -9.30
C GLY A 46 -9.13 0.73 -10.04
N TYR A 47 -8.06 0.31 -9.37
CA TYR A 47 -6.68 0.41 -9.85
C TYR A 47 -5.98 -0.93 -9.68
N HIS A 48 -4.89 -1.11 -10.40
CA HIS A 48 -4.06 -2.31 -10.33
C HIS A 48 -2.98 -2.14 -9.26
N TYR A 49 -3.36 -2.17 -7.97
CA TYR A 49 -2.49 -1.89 -6.83
C TYR A 49 -2.32 -3.07 -5.88
N TYR A 50 -2.68 -4.26 -6.30
CA TYR A 50 -2.40 -5.44 -5.49
C TYR A 50 -0.95 -5.90 -5.65
N MET A 51 -0.43 -6.49 -4.58
CA MET A 51 0.94 -6.98 -4.53
C MET A 51 1.11 -8.23 -5.40
N THR A 52 2.21 -8.29 -6.17
CA THR A 52 2.54 -9.50 -6.92
C THR A 52 3.11 -10.59 -6.01
N PRO A 53 2.99 -11.88 -6.38
CA PRO A 53 3.57 -12.97 -5.59
C PRO A 53 5.07 -12.82 -5.36
N GLU A 54 5.82 -12.32 -6.34
CA GLU A 54 7.26 -12.10 -6.24
C GLU A 54 7.59 -11.05 -5.17
N THR A 55 6.87 -9.93 -5.16
CA THR A 55 7.04 -8.89 -4.16
C THR A 55 6.64 -9.39 -2.77
N ALA A 56 5.56 -10.17 -2.68
CA ALA A 56 5.12 -10.79 -1.43
C ALA A 56 6.19 -11.74 -0.87
N GLN A 57 6.83 -12.54 -1.73
CA GLN A 57 7.91 -13.44 -1.33
C GLN A 57 9.11 -12.67 -0.75
N VAL A 58 9.52 -11.57 -1.39
CA VAL A 58 10.57 -10.69 -0.85
C VAL A 58 10.17 -10.17 0.54
N GLY A 59 8.90 -9.82 0.73
CA GLY A 59 8.38 -9.38 2.03
C GLY A 59 8.46 -10.45 3.10
N ILE A 60 8.06 -11.68 2.77
CA ILE A 60 8.15 -12.84 3.67
C ILE A 60 9.60 -13.08 4.09
N ASP A 61 10.53 -13.04 3.16
CA ASP A 61 11.95 -13.30 3.41
C ASP A 61 12.60 -12.20 4.27
N LYS A 62 12.18 -10.94 4.11
CA LYS A 62 12.74 -9.79 4.84
C LYS A 62 12.07 -9.52 6.20
N LEU A 63 10.85 -9.98 6.41
CA LEU A 63 10.06 -9.65 7.58
C LEU A 63 10.72 -10.07 8.90
N PRO A 64 11.29 -11.29 9.05
CA PRO A 64 11.94 -11.69 10.30
C PRO A 64 13.05 -10.73 10.75
N ASP A 65 13.89 -10.31 9.82
CA ASP A 65 14.96 -9.34 10.10
C ASP A 65 14.39 -7.95 10.43
N ALA A 66 13.36 -7.51 9.72
CA ALA A 66 12.73 -6.22 9.95
C ALA A 66 12.10 -6.14 11.35
N ILE A 67 11.49 -7.20 11.84
CA ILE A 67 10.90 -7.27 13.18
C ILE A 67 11.97 -7.09 14.27
N GLN A 68 13.18 -7.61 14.05
CA GLN A 68 14.27 -7.57 15.03
C GLN A 68 15.11 -6.29 14.98
N LYS A 69 15.08 -5.56 13.87
CA LYS A 69 15.86 -4.34 13.70
C LYS A 69 15.25 -3.16 14.45
N THR A 70 16.12 -2.35 15.07
CA THR A 70 15.71 -1.06 15.61
C THR A 70 15.33 -0.12 14.46
N PRO A 71 14.17 0.56 14.52
CA PRO A 71 13.77 1.53 13.52
C PRO A 71 14.81 2.66 13.39
N ARG A 72 15.15 3.00 12.16
CA ARG A 72 16.07 4.10 11.87
C ARG A 72 15.42 5.42 12.23
N GLN A 73 16.16 6.25 12.98
CA GLN A 73 15.75 7.62 13.24
C GLN A 73 16.02 8.48 12.00
N TRP A 74 15.03 9.27 11.63
CA TRP A 74 15.13 10.22 10.52
C TRP A 74 15.16 11.64 11.05
N VAL A 75 16.02 12.45 10.46
CA VAL A 75 16.07 13.89 10.74
C VAL A 75 15.53 14.61 9.49
N TRP A 76 14.41 15.29 9.64
CA TRP A 76 13.67 15.92 8.55
C TRP A 76 13.93 17.43 8.44
N LYS A 77 15.16 17.86 8.68
CA LYS A 77 15.47 19.30 8.78
C LYS A 77 15.53 20.03 7.43
N ASP A 78 15.76 19.31 6.34
CA ASP A 78 16.13 19.92 5.06
C ASP A 78 15.07 19.70 3.97
N TRP A 79 13.84 19.39 4.35
CA TRP A 79 12.76 19.22 3.37
C TRP A 79 12.11 20.56 3.04
N PRO A 80 11.91 20.88 1.73
CA PRO A 80 11.21 22.09 1.35
C PRO A 80 9.74 22.03 1.79
N ASP A 81 9.18 23.18 2.14
CA ASP A 81 7.75 23.29 2.38
C ASP A 81 7.02 23.23 1.02
N LEU A 82 6.22 22.20 0.82
CA LEU A 82 5.49 22.02 -0.43
C LEU A 82 4.51 23.17 -0.71
N ARG A 83 4.01 23.84 0.33
CA ARG A 83 3.10 24.99 0.19
C ARG A 83 3.77 26.20 -0.48
N ASP A 84 5.11 26.26 -0.47
CA ASP A 84 5.87 27.32 -1.14
C ASP A 84 6.09 27.07 -2.64
N MET A 85 5.75 25.87 -3.12
CA MET A 85 5.91 25.48 -4.52
C MET A 85 4.68 25.85 -5.34
N GLU A 86 4.90 26.47 -6.52
CA GLU A 86 3.81 26.96 -7.40
C GLU A 86 2.79 25.89 -7.76
N VAL A 87 3.23 24.64 -7.98
CA VAL A 87 2.37 23.52 -8.34
C VAL A 87 1.32 23.19 -7.28
N PHE A 88 1.51 23.62 -6.01
CA PHE A 88 0.59 23.40 -4.90
C PHE A 88 -0.17 24.65 -4.48
N LYS A 89 0.01 25.76 -5.18
CA LYS A 89 -0.71 27.00 -4.96
C LYS A 89 -1.93 27.08 -5.89
#